data_029c93dd6b0a7d8109bd61aac84ecb09
#
_entry.id   029c93dd6b0a7d8109bd61aac84ecb09
#
_cell.length_a   1.000
_cell.length_b   1.000
_cell.length_c   1.000
_cell.angle_alpha   90.00
_cell.angle_beta   90.00
_cell.angle_gamma   90.00
#
_symmetry.space_group_name_H-M   'P 1'
#
loop_
_entity.id
_entity.type
_entity.pdbx_description
1 polymer ?
#
loop_
_entity_poly.entity_id
_entity_poly.type
_entity_poly.pdbx_seq_one_letter_code
_entity_poly.pdbx_strand_id
1 'polypeptide(L)'
;RPAAELQPVISWNRTQPPGYGQLCGCTTQLISNSLYEEFIMPLDDKLLSVYPNGGMIHFCGSHTHLLESLSQMPHLKAVQLNDRAAWDLEEYYKRLREDQIIYLNPCEGMDIETAVEIPGGNRLVVADTVDSSLLNAND
;
A
#
# COMPACT_ATOMS: atom_id res chain seq x y z
N ARG A 1 -13.98 -20.65 -4.75
CA ARG A 1 -13.08 -20.80 -3.60
C ARG A 1 -13.44 -19.79 -2.52
N PRO A 2 -13.32 -20.15 -1.24
CA PRO A 2 -13.44 -19.18 -0.16
C PRO A 2 -12.40 -18.04 -0.32
N ALA A 3 -12.78 -16.82 0.02
CA ALA A 3 -11.90 -15.67 -0.09
C ALA A 3 -10.57 -15.84 0.69
N ALA A 4 -10.59 -16.59 1.79
CA ALA A 4 -9.40 -16.92 2.57
C ALA A 4 -8.34 -17.74 1.79
N GLU A 5 -8.76 -18.46 0.74
CA GLU A 5 -7.87 -19.25 -0.11
C GLU A 5 -7.43 -18.51 -1.37
N LEU A 6 -8.03 -17.35 -1.64
CA LEU A 6 -7.65 -16.53 -2.77
C LEU A 6 -6.42 -15.72 -2.42
N GLN A 7 -5.46 -15.74 -3.32
CA GLN A 7 -4.39 -14.76 -3.31
C GLN A 7 -4.72 -13.68 -4.34
N PRO A 8 -4.52 -12.41 -4.03
CA PRO A 8 -4.71 -11.35 -5.02
C PRO A 8 -3.75 -11.57 -6.19
N VAL A 9 -4.16 -11.12 -7.37
CA VAL A 9 -3.26 -11.09 -8.53
C VAL A 9 -2.10 -10.15 -8.20
N ILE A 10 -0.91 -10.72 -8.20
CA ILE A 10 0.27 -10.04 -7.70
C ILE A 10 1.22 -9.84 -8.87
N SER A 11 1.64 -8.62 -9.05
CA SER A 11 2.85 -8.36 -9.82
C SER A 11 3.94 -8.00 -8.85
N TRP A 12 5.09 -8.61 -8.97
CA TRP A 12 6.33 -8.23 -8.28
C TRP A 12 6.10 -7.56 -6.90
N ASN A 13 6.91 -7.69 -5.94
CA ASN A 13 6.97 -6.97 -4.65
C ASN A 13 5.63 -6.59 -3.97
N ARG A 14 4.50 -7.15 -4.41
CA ARG A 14 3.16 -6.88 -3.86
C ARG A 14 2.53 -8.13 -3.27
N THR A 15 3.34 -9.14 -3.00
CA THR A 15 2.83 -10.40 -2.45
C THR A 15 2.24 -10.16 -1.07
N GLN A 16 0.96 -10.45 -0.94
CA GLN A 16 0.28 -10.44 0.34
C GLN A 16 0.16 -11.86 0.89
N PRO A 17 0.16 -12.03 2.22
CA PRO A 17 -0.18 -13.30 2.83
C PRO A 17 -1.59 -13.76 2.42
N PRO A 18 -1.89 -15.07 2.48
CA PRO A 18 -3.24 -15.56 2.26
C PRO A 18 -4.25 -14.87 3.18
N GLY A 19 -5.42 -14.54 2.64
CA GLY A 19 -6.48 -13.87 3.37
C GLY A 19 -6.42 -12.34 3.33
N TYR A 20 -5.44 -11.77 2.62
CA TYR A 20 -5.35 -10.34 2.34
C TYR A 20 -5.66 -10.04 0.88
N GLY A 21 -6.42 -8.98 0.63
CA GLY A 21 -6.73 -8.48 -0.71
C GLY A 21 -5.76 -7.40 -1.17
N GLN A 22 -5.85 -7.06 -2.45
CA GLN A 22 -5.10 -5.96 -3.03
C GLN A 22 -5.92 -5.22 -4.07
N LEU A 23 -5.89 -3.89 -4.02
CA LEU A 23 -6.49 -3.00 -5.00
C LEU A 23 -5.41 -2.07 -5.60
N CYS A 24 -5.70 -1.52 -6.77
CA CYS A 24 -4.90 -0.47 -7.39
C CYS A 24 -5.67 0.86 -7.33
N GLY A 25 -5.14 1.85 -6.62
CA GLY A 25 -5.76 3.16 -6.43
C GLY A 25 -5.12 4.29 -7.24
N CYS A 26 -4.22 4.00 -8.17
CA CYS A 26 -3.40 5.03 -8.84
C CYS A 26 -4.20 6.15 -9.50
N THR A 27 -5.37 5.85 -10.09
CA THR A 27 -6.20 6.84 -10.77
C THR A 27 -6.95 7.78 -9.82
N THR A 28 -7.08 7.42 -8.55
CA THR A 28 -7.78 8.24 -7.56
C THR A 28 -7.05 9.54 -7.20
N GLN A 29 -5.78 9.67 -7.59
CA GLN A 29 -5.06 10.94 -7.49
C GLN A 29 -5.74 12.11 -8.25
N LEU A 30 -6.57 11.79 -9.26
CA LEU A 30 -7.20 12.78 -10.14
C LEU A 30 -8.56 13.28 -9.66
N ILE A 31 -9.07 12.72 -8.57
CA ILE A 31 -10.37 13.09 -8.00
C ILE A 31 -10.20 13.77 -6.65
N SER A 32 -11.17 14.60 -6.27
CA SER A 32 -11.18 15.24 -4.96
C SER A 32 -11.44 14.22 -3.84
N ASN A 33 -11.05 14.56 -2.61
CA ASN A 33 -11.36 13.72 -1.45
C ASN A 33 -12.87 13.49 -1.28
N SER A 34 -13.69 14.51 -1.52
CA SER A 34 -15.15 14.38 -1.41
C SER A 34 -15.74 13.39 -2.41
N LEU A 35 -15.25 13.37 -3.65
CA LEU A 35 -15.67 12.38 -4.65
C LEU A 35 -15.17 10.98 -4.28
N TYR A 36 -13.96 10.88 -3.74
CA TYR A 36 -13.43 9.62 -3.25
C TYR A 36 -14.30 9.05 -2.13
N GLU A 37 -14.61 9.85 -1.11
CA GLU A 37 -15.44 9.46 0.02
C GLU A 37 -16.86 9.03 -0.39
N GLU A 38 -17.45 9.76 -1.34
CA GLU A 38 -18.82 9.49 -1.77
C GLU A 38 -18.94 8.25 -2.64
N PHE A 39 -18.02 8.06 -3.60
CA PHE A 39 -18.18 7.05 -4.66
C PHE A 39 -17.19 5.90 -4.61
N ILE A 40 -15.94 6.11 -4.21
CA ILE A 40 -14.89 5.10 -4.32
C ILE A 40 -14.61 4.41 -3.00
N MET A 41 -14.39 5.17 -1.94
CA MET A 41 -14.05 4.64 -0.62
C MET A 41 -15.01 3.54 -0.14
N PRO A 42 -16.34 3.67 -0.25
CA PRO A 42 -17.25 2.61 0.18
C PRO A 42 -17.13 1.32 -0.65
N LEU A 43 -16.78 1.45 -1.93
CA LEU A 43 -16.56 0.31 -2.81
C LEU A 43 -15.23 -0.38 -2.53
N ASP A 44 -14.18 0.40 -2.35
CA ASP A 44 -12.84 -0.12 -2.01
C ASP A 44 -12.88 -0.86 -0.67
N ASP A 45 -13.48 -0.26 0.36
CA ASP A 45 -13.60 -0.90 1.65
C ASP A 45 -14.45 -2.18 1.59
N LYS A 46 -15.54 -2.15 0.84
CA LYS A 46 -16.37 -3.34 0.61
C LYS A 46 -15.61 -4.45 -0.11
N LEU A 47 -14.81 -4.13 -1.11
CA LEU A 47 -13.98 -5.11 -1.80
C LEU A 47 -12.94 -5.71 -0.88
N LEU A 48 -12.27 -4.88 -0.07
CA LEU A 48 -11.30 -5.36 0.92
C LEU A 48 -11.95 -6.22 2.01
N SER A 49 -13.20 -5.95 2.38
CA SER A 49 -13.94 -6.72 3.39
C SER A 49 -14.25 -8.16 2.97
N VAL A 50 -14.15 -8.49 1.67
CA VAL A 50 -14.30 -9.87 1.17
C VAL A 50 -13.18 -10.77 1.68
N TYR A 51 -12.02 -10.20 1.96
CA TYR A 51 -10.87 -10.93 2.50
C TYR A 51 -10.91 -10.92 4.04
N PRO A 52 -10.65 -12.06 4.68
CA PRO A 52 -10.76 -12.18 6.15
C PRO A 52 -9.92 -11.17 6.93
N ASN A 53 -8.79 -10.78 6.37
CA ASN A 53 -7.82 -9.88 7.01
C ASN A 53 -7.78 -8.48 6.39
N GLY A 54 -8.78 -8.13 5.54
CA GLY A 54 -8.73 -6.88 4.80
C GLY A 54 -7.69 -6.89 3.69
N GLY A 55 -7.04 -5.76 3.44
CA GLY A 55 -6.04 -5.75 2.38
C GLY A 55 -5.31 -4.42 2.21
N MET A 56 -4.71 -4.28 1.04
CA MET A 56 -3.80 -3.21 0.67
C MET A 56 -4.32 -2.45 -0.56
N ILE A 57 -4.05 -1.15 -0.61
CA ILE A 57 -4.21 -0.35 -1.83
C ILE A 57 -2.83 0.13 -2.30
N HIS A 58 -2.58 -0.07 -3.59
CA HIS A 58 -1.37 0.41 -4.27
C HIS A 58 -1.56 1.81 -4.82
N PHE A 59 -0.58 2.68 -4.59
CA PHE A 59 -0.50 4.03 -5.12
C PHE A 59 0.85 4.29 -5.79
N CYS A 60 0.85 4.98 -6.95
CA CYS A 60 2.06 5.39 -7.65
C CYS A 60 2.18 6.91 -7.85
N GLY A 61 1.13 7.67 -7.61
CA GLY A 61 1.12 9.13 -7.58
C GLY A 61 0.88 9.67 -6.18
N SER A 62 0.95 10.98 -5.99
CA SER A 62 0.63 11.61 -4.71
C SER A 62 -0.86 11.50 -4.39
N HIS A 63 -1.17 10.98 -3.21
CA HIS A 63 -2.52 10.77 -2.70
C HIS A 63 -2.71 11.40 -1.32
N THR A 64 -1.88 12.38 -0.97
CA THR A 64 -1.90 13.01 0.36
C THR A 64 -3.25 13.63 0.71
N HIS A 65 -4.02 14.05 -0.30
CA HIS A 65 -5.36 14.58 -0.13
C HIS A 65 -6.41 13.53 0.30
N LEU A 66 -6.11 12.23 0.15
CA LEU A 66 -6.99 11.12 0.54
C LEU A 66 -6.64 10.50 1.89
N LEU A 67 -5.54 10.90 2.54
CA LEU A 67 -5.00 10.20 3.71
C LEU A 67 -6.00 10.10 4.87
N GLU A 68 -6.81 11.12 5.09
CA GLU A 68 -7.82 11.08 6.14
C GLU A 68 -8.89 10.02 5.84
N SER A 69 -9.39 9.98 4.61
CA SER A 69 -10.35 8.96 4.17
C SER A 69 -9.76 7.55 4.26
N LEU A 70 -8.51 7.38 3.83
CA LEU A 70 -7.81 6.10 3.92
C LEU A 70 -7.64 5.64 5.37
N SER A 71 -7.40 6.57 6.30
CA SER A 71 -7.30 6.25 7.73
C SER A 71 -8.61 5.76 8.32
N GLN A 72 -9.74 6.13 7.76
CA GLN A 72 -11.08 5.75 8.23
C GLN A 72 -11.57 4.40 7.68
N MET A 73 -10.90 3.82 6.70
CA MET A 73 -11.30 2.55 6.10
C MET A 73 -10.95 1.36 7.01
N PRO A 74 -11.92 0.67 7.60
CA PRO A 74 -11.65 -0.39 8.57
C PRO A 74 -10.96 -1.62 7.98
N HIS A 75 -11.19 -1.90 6.68
CA HIS A 75 -10.60 -3.06 6.00
C HIS A 75 -9.29 -2.73 5.25
N LEU A 76 -8.89 -1.46 5.22
CA LEU A 76 -7.58 -1.08 4.71
C LEU A 76 -6.51 -1.31 5.78
N LYS A 77 -5.68 -2.33 5.57
CA LYS A 77 -4.63 -2.75 6.51
C LYS A 77 -3.24 -2.34 6.07
N ALA A 78 -3.08 -2.01 4.79
CA ALA A 78 -1.81 -1.55 4.26
C ALA A 78 -2.00 -0.62 3.06
N VAL A 79 -1.00 0.19 2.82
CA VAL A 79 -0.82 0.92 1.56
C VAL A 79 0.53 0.57 0.97
N GLN A 80 0.62 0.55 -0.35
CA GLN A 80 1.89 0.38 -1.04
C GLN A 80 2.19 1.65 -1.84
N LEU A 81 3.35 2.20 -1.59
CA LEU A 81 3.82 3.45 -2.18
C LEU A 81 4.89 3.15 -3.22
N ASN A 82 4.65 3.59 -4.44
CA ASN A 82 5.53 3.43 -5.57
C ASN A 82 5.80 4.80 -6.21
N ASP A 83 6.94 4.97 -6.85
CA ASP A 83 7.31 6.20 -7.54
C ASP A 83 7.02 7.45 -6.70
N ARG A 84 6.26 8.39 -7.24
CA ARG A 84 5.94 9.66 -6.59
C ARG A 84 5.25 9.50 -5.24
N ALA A 85 4.46 8.44 -5.03
CA ALA A 85 3.81 8.19 -3.74
C ALA A 85 4.83 7.93 -2.62
N ALA A 86 5.98 7.36 -2.94
CA ALA A 86 7.03 7.08 -1.97
C ALA A 86 7.60 8.35 -1.34
N TRP A 87 7.62 9.48 -2.05
CA TRP A 87 8.13 10.75 -1.53
C TRP A 87 7.26 11.31 -0.40
N ASP A 88 6.01 10.91 -0.32
CA ASP A 88 5.05 11.36 0.69
C ASP A 88 5.08 10.49 1.97
N LEU A 89 6.08 9.60 2.15
CA LEU A 89 6.14 8.61 3.24
C LEU A 89 5.88 9.24 4.62
N GLU A 90 6.48 10.40 4.91
CA GLU A 90 6.30 11.09 6.19
C GLU A 90 4.85 11.48 6.46
N GLU A 91 4.11 11.92 5.42
CA GLU A 91 2.69 12.27 5.54
C GLU A 91 1.83 11.03 5.81
N TYR A 92 2.17 9.89 5.20
CA TYR A 92 1.50 8.62 5.50
C TYR A 92 1.71 8.20 6.95
N TYR A 93 2.93 8.34 7.49
CA TYR A 93 3.19 8.06 8.90
C TYR A 93 2.38 8.92 9.85
N LYS A 94 2.22 10.20 9.54
CA LYS A 94 1.51 11.14 10.41
C LYS A 94 0.00 10.94 10.41
N ARG A 95 -0.57 10.48 9.30
CA ARG A 95 -2.02 10.59 9.07
C ARG A 95 -2.75 9.24 8.98
N LEU A 96 -2.06 8.17 8.68
CA LEU A 96 -2.65 6.83 8.72
C LEU A 96 -2.76 6.32 10.17
N ARG A 97 -3.69 5.38 10.39
CA ARG A 97 -3.76 4.69 11.69
C ARG A 97 -2.48 3.89 11.96
N GLU A 98 -2.16 3.71 13.22
CA GLU A 98 -0.96 2.97 13.64
C GLU A 98 -0.98 1.48 13.24
N ASP A 99 -2.17 0.91 13.02
CA ASP A 99 -2.35 -0.48 12.57
C ASP A 99 -2.25 -0.66 11.04
N GLN A 100 -2.11 0.43 10.28
CA GLN A 100 -1.95 0.38 8.84
C GLN A 100 -0.47 0.33 8.46
N ILE A 101 -0.08 -0.73 7.78
CA ILE A 101 1.31 -0.98 7.34
C ILE A 101 1.59 -0.21 6.05
N ILE A 102 2.81 0.28 5.91
CA ILE A 102 3.27 0.97 4.71
C ILE A 102 4.30 0.09 4.01
N TYR A 103 3.99 -0.33 2.80
CA TYR A 103 4.94 -0.95 1.88
C TYR A 103 5.54 0.13 1.01
N LEU A 104 6.85 0.22 0.98
CA LEU A 104 7.58 1.19 0.16
C LEU A 104 8.40 0.45 -0.89
N ASN A 105 8.22 0.82 -2.15
CA ASN A 105 9.14 0.48 -3.21
C ASN A 105 10.15 1.62 -3.35
N PRO A 106 11.43 1.38 -3.13
CA PRO A 106 12.47 2.38 -3.32
C PRO A 106 12.48 2.92 -4.76
N CYS A 107 12.74 4.20 -4.90
CA CYS A 107 12.82 4.88 -6.19
C CYS A 107 13.80 6.04 -6.12
N GLU A 108 14.04 6.70 -7.26
CA GLU A 108 14.83 7.90 -7.29
C GLU A 108 14.26 8.97 -6.34
N GLY A 109 15.09 9.46 -5.43
CA GLY A 109 14.70 10.43 -4.39
C GLY A 109 14.09 9.83 -3.13
N MET A 110 13.88 8.51 -3.09
CA MET A 110 13.47 7.79 -1.89
C MET A 110 14.08 6.39 -1.90
N ASP A 111 15.37 6.32 -1.57
CA ASP A 111 16.06 5.03 -1.36
C ASP A 111 15.79 4.46 0.03
N ILE A 112 16.30 3.26 0.28
CA ILE A 112 16.11 2.56 1.55
C ILE A 112 16.68 3.36 2.73
N GLU A 113 17.87 3.92 2.55
CA GLU A 113 18.57 4.69 3.59
C GLU A 113 17.75 5.91 3.98
N THR A 114 17.29 6.67 3.01
CA THR A 114 16.39 7.82 3.23
C THR A 114 15.10 7.41 3.92
N ALA A 115 14.48 6.32 3.47
CA ALA A 115 13.19 5.87 4.00
C ALA A 115 13.27 5.45 5.48
N VAL A 116 14.36 4.80 5.90
CA VAL A 116 14.51 4.35 7.29
C VAL A 116 14.88 5.49 8.24
N GLU A 117 15.42 6.59 7.73
CA GLU A 117 15.71 7.77 8.52
C GLU A 117 14.46 8.62 8.83
N ILE A 118 13.39 8.46 8.05
CA ILE A 118 12.14 9.19 8.29
C ILE A 118 11.47 8.67 9.56
N PRO A 119 11.22 9.52 10.56
CA PRO A 119 10.56 9.09 11.80
C PRO A 119 9.13 8.62 11.53
N GLY A 120 8.80 7.41 11.90
CA GLY A 120 7.45 6.88 11.64
C GLY A 120 7.20 5.50 12.22
N GLY A 121 8.22 4.92 12.83
CA GLY A 121 8.08 3.71 13.63
C GLY A 121 8.15 2.41 12.86
N ASN A 122 7.52 1.39 13.43
CA ASN A 122 7.76 -0.03 13.13
C ASN A 122 6.84 -0.61 12.05
N ARG A 123 6.21 0.23 11.22
CA ARG A 123 5.20 -0.22 10.25
C ARG A 123 5.61 -0.06 8.79
N LEU A 124 6.91 0.10 8.55
CA LEU A 124 7.49 0.15 7.22
C LEU A 124 7.94 -1.24 6.78
N VAL A 125 7.49 -1.63 5.59
CA VAL A 125 8.01 -2.78 4.85
C VAL A 125 8.63 -2.24 3.57
N VAL A 126 9.94 -2.42 3.40
CA VAL A 126 10.62 -2.06 2.17
C VAL A 126 10.55 -3.25 1.21
N ALA A 127 9.92 -3.03 0.06
CA ALA A 127 9.81 -4.02 -1.00
C ALA A 127 10.90 -3.73 -2.03
N ASP A 128 12.06 -4.34 -1.87
CA ASP A 128 13.14 -4.25 -2.84
C ASP A 128 13.02 -5.32 -3.92
N THR A 129 13.47 -5.02 -5.13
CA THR A 129 13.69 -6.01 -6.18
C THR A 129 14.93 -6.81 -5.82
N VAL A 130 14.75 -8.04 -5.35
CA VAL A 130 15.87 -8.97 -5.27
C VAL A 130 16.37 -9.19 -6.70
N ASP A 131 17.61 -8.82 -6.94
CA ASP A 131 18.26 -9.12 -8.21
C ASP A 131 18.24 -10.64 -8.41
N SER A 132 17.48 -11.08 -9.41
CA SER A 132 17.33 -12.51 -9.72
C SER A 132 18.66 -13.20 -10.05
N SER A 133 19.71 -12.43 -10.33
CA SER A 133 21.07 -12.96 -10.49
C SER A 133 21.66 -13.53 -9.20
N LEU A 134 21.20 -13.05 -8.04
CA LEU A 134 21.65 -13.54 -6.73
C LEU A 134 20.93 -14.82 -6.30
N LEU A 135 19.77 -15.14 -6.88
CA LEU A 135 19.04 -16.36 -6.58
C LEU A 135 19.62 -17.58 -7.33
N ASN A 136 20.35 -17.37 -8.41
CA ASN A 136 20.97 -18.42 -9.23
C ASN A 136 22.41 -18.73 -8.83
N ALA A 137 22.94 -18.11 -7.80
CA ALA A 137 24.35 -18.29 -7.38
C ALA A 137 24.58 -19.51 -6.46
N ASN A 138 23.54 -20.28 -6.14
CA ASN A 138 23.62 -21.45 -5.21
C ASN A 138 23.17 -22.78 -5.84
N ASP A 139 23.20 -22.90 -7.16
CA ASP A 139 23.06 -24.20 -7.84
C ASP A 139 24.40 -24.76 -8.32
#